data_8bf9d3fd855baf3735686af283c04159
#
_entry.id   8bf9d3fd855baf3735686af283c04159
#
_cell.length_a   1.000
_cell.length_b   1.000
_cell.length_c   1.000
_cell.angle_alpha   90.00
_cell.angle_beta   90.00
_cell.angle_gamma   90.00
#
_symmetry.space_group_name_H-M   'P 1'
#
loop_
_entity.id
_entity.type
_entity.pdbx_description
1 polymer ?
#
loop_
_entity_poly.entity_id
_entity_poly.type
_entity_poly.pdbx_seq_one_letter_code
_entity_poly.pdbx_strand_id
1 'polypeptide(L)'
;MKKGIYLNDTIHGLIPLSEYEKRIISSIGFNRLHDVYQNSTVYLTFPTNRTKRFEHSIGTMKLCSDMFFYSVLNSSETTLSTLYEIFEQELVSIINKIAKNSQFCEQMLGGMTPSNIPQIELDKFRYSLIPNNVPTNYQVIHLILIQSIRAAALLHDIGHPPFSHIVEFALKAVYEENKNQNPSQNDSLNEFTKVMSKYFEDNKKLHEQMGDEISDSILRGIICPISDEDERYNENLFEVLILEGVKRIFSECGNFKYLHRIIDSSLDGDRLDYVTRDSINSGMNSGTIDYKRIINDMQIIIDESKIYFCFPLKAVNSIEDFIKRRYNIYKDIIYHHRVIKTDYLLEYTVRDLVKKYLKGIPTDTTTSNKMVIPFDISGLWFPLGEATSTEKSNALSQWNDSWLMTILKQIFYTDYYRNTKIKSNDSEYILSQRLSELLRNTKCYYSLIKRSENFKIIDDSVKKTLSDSRETIEQLVTKINEMSNKKPKETPPGGATLDIKATLDFIAINEQI
;
A
#
# COMPACT_ATOMS: atom_id res chain seq x y z
N MET A 1 -31.15 -20.40 -11.59
CA MET A 1 -30.46 -19.62 -10.52
C MET A 1 -29.02 -19.39 -10.95
N LYS A 2 -28.59 -18.14 -11.20
CA LYS A 2 -27.18 -17.87 -11.39
C LYS A 2 -26.45 -18.12 -10.06
N LYS A 3 -25.32 -18.81 -10.04
CA LYS A 3 -24.54 -19.06 -8.82
C LYS A 3 -23.99 -17.75 -8.26
N GLY A 4 -24.12 -17.53 -6.94
CA GLY A 4 -23.42 -16.44 -6.26
C GLY A 4 -21.90 -16.59 -6.45
N ILE A 5 -21.19 -15.47 -6.52
CA ILE A 5 -19.74 -15.45 -6.59
C ILE A 5 -19.24 -15.29 -5.17
N TYR A 6 -18.35 -16.18 -4.76
CA TYR A 6 -17.80 -16.20 -3.40
C TYR A 6 -16.30 -16.42 -3.45
N LEU A 7 -15.60 -15.74 -2.56
CA LEU A 7 -14.19 -15.97 -2.25
C LEU A 7 -14.08 -16.55 -0.83
N ASN A 8 -13.26 -17.57 -0.66
CA ASN A 8 -13.00 -18.14 0.66
C ASN A 8 -11.73 -17.53 1.25
N ASP A 9 -11.86 -16.78 2.33
CA ASP A 9 -10.77 -16.16 3.07
C ASP A 9 -10.55 -16.89 4.40
N THR A 10 -9.29 -17.06 4.79
CA THR A 10 -8.93 -17.80 6.02
C THR A 10 -9.34 -17.10 7.30
N ILE A 11 -9.50 -15.77 7.26
CA ILE A 11 -9.83 -14.94 8.42
C ILE A 11 -11.34 -14.66 8.46
N HIS A 12 -11.91 -14.27 7.33
CA HIS A 12 -13.30 -13.79 7.23
C HIS A 12 -14.28 -14.84 6.69
N GLY A 13 -13.79 -16.04 6.34
CA GLY A 13 -14.60 -17.10 5.78
C GLY A 13 -15.09 -16.79 4.36
N LEU A 14 -16.34 -17.10 4.08
CA LEU A 14 -16.91 -16.95 2.74
C LEU A 14 -17.36 -15.51 2.48
N ILE A 15 -16.69 -14.83 1.56
CA ILE A 15 -16.94 -13.43 1.20
C ILE A 15 -17.71 -13.36 -0.12
N PRO A 16 -18.93 -12.82 -0.14
CA PRO A 16 -19.71 -12.63 -1.36
C PRO A 16 -19.16 -11.46 -2.20
N LEU A 17 -19.17 -11.64 -3.52
CA LEU A 17 -18.74 -10.64 -4.50
C LEU A 17 -19.87 -10.31 -5.48
N SER A 18 -19.96 -9.04 -5.89
CA SER A 18 -20.74 -8.63 -7.05
C SER A 18 -20.01 -8.94 -8.36
N GLU A 19 -20.72 -8.94 -9.48
CA GLU A 19 -20.09 -9.05 -10.81
C GLU A 19 -19.14 -7.86 -11.08
N TYR A 20 -19.44 -6.68 -10.54
CA TYR A 20 -18.59 -5.51 -10.62
C TYR A 20 -17.25 -5.75 -9.89
N GLU A 21 -17.28 -6.20 -8.65
CA GLU A 21 -16.10 -6.53 -7.85
C GLU A 21 -15.28 -7.66 -8.47
N LYS A 22 -15.94 -8.68 -9.02
CA LYS A 22 -15.25 -9.75 -9.75
C LYS A 22 -14.45 -9.21 -10.92
N ARG A 23 -14.98 -8.23 -11.68
CA ARG A 23 -14.23 -7.59 -12.78
C ARG A 23 -13.03 -6.81 -12.27
N ILE A 24 -13.16 -6.10 -11.15
CA ILE A 24 -12.02 -5.42 -10.48
C ILE A 24 -10.94 -6.44 -10.12
N ILE A 25 -11.30 -7.50 -9.40
CA ILE A 25 -10.38 -8.53 -8.92
C ILE A 25 -9.71 -9.27 -10.09
N SER A 26 -10.41 -9.47 -11.20
CA SER A 26 -9.88 -10.14 -12.39
C SER A 26 -9.03 -9.23 -13.27
N SER A 27 -8.88 -7.96 -12.96
CA SER A 27 -8.03 -7.04 -13.72
C SER A 27 -6.55 -7.35 -13.51
N ILE A 28 -5.73 -7.04 -14.52
CA ILE A 28 -4.27 -7.25 -14.48
C ILE A 28 -3.66 -6.49 -13.29
N GLY A 29 -4.07 -5.23 -13.09
CA GLY A 29 -3.57 -4.39 -12.01
C GLY A 29 -3.85 -4.98 -10.63
N PHE A 30 -5.03 -5.56 -10.41
CA PHE A 30 -5.38 -6.17 -9.13
C PHE A 30 -4.72 -7.55 -8.94
N ASN A 31 -4.65 -8.37 -10.00
CA ASN A 31 -4.05 -9.71 -9.92
C ASN A 31 -2.56 -9.67 -9.52
N ARG A 32 -1.81 -8.62 -9.85
CA ARG A 32 -0.41 -8.49 -9.41
C ARG A 32 -0.25 -8.52 -7.89
N LEU A 33 -1.31 -8.14 -7.13
CA LEU A 33 -1.30 -8.13 -5.67
C LEU A 33 -1.10 -9.53 -5.06
N HIS A 34 -1.35 -10.61 -5.81
CA HIS A 34 -0.97 -11.97 -5.41
C HIS A 34 0.54 -12.14 -5.20
N ASP A 35 1.36 -11.27 -5.77
CA ASP A 35 2.81 -11.32 -5.69
C ASP A 35 3.43 -10.11 -4.96
N VAL A 36 2.60 -9.28 -4.30
CA VAL A 36 3.06 -8.17 -3.44
C VAL A 36 2.79 -8.51 -1.98
N TYR A 37 3.85 -8.61 -1.17
CA TYR A 37 3.71 -8.87 0.27
C TYR A 37 3.18 -7.65 1.01
N GLN A 38 2.26 -7.90 1.95
CA GLN A 38 1.74 -6.85 2.85
C GLN A 38 2.86 -6.26 3.72
N ASN A 39 3.68 -7.11 4.29
CA ASN A 39 4.68 -6.78 5.29
C ASN A 39 6.13 -6.92 4.76
N SER A 40 6.39 -6.50 3.52
CA SER A 40 7.74 -6.45 2.94
C SER A 40 8.60 -7.68 3.27
N THR A 41 9.72 -7.53 4.01
CA THR A 41 10.67 -8.63 4.32
C THR A 41 10.34 -9.42 5.59
N VAL A 42 9.22 -9.16 6.26
CA VAL A 42 8.82 -9.84 7.52
C VAL A 42 8.89 -11.35 7.42
N TYR A 43 8.51 -11.93 6.27
CA TYR A 43 8.54 -13.38 6.03
C TYR A 43 9.94 -14.02 6.14
N LEU A 44 11.01 -13.24 6.03
CA LEU A 44 12.39 -13.72 6.25
C LEU A 44 12.68 -14.01 7.73
N THR A 45 11.91 -13.40 8.63
CA THR A 45 12.03 -13.60 10.07
C THR A 45 10.86 -14.41 10.64
N PHE A 46 9.66 -14.16 10.16
CA PHE A 46 8.42 -14.86 10.49
C PHE A 46 7.91 -15.60 9.25
N PRO A 47 8.38 -16.84 8.99
CA PRO A 47 8.19 -17.51 7.69
C PRO A 47 6.73 -17.76 7.30
N THR A 48 5.82 -17.76 8.25
CA THR A 48 4.37 -17.91 8.02
C THR A 48 3.66 -16.59 7.71
N ASN A 49 4.27 -15.44 8.03
CA ASN A 49 3.74 -14.14 7.64
C ASN A 49 4.06 -13.85 6.17
N ARG A 50 3.25 -14.43 5.31
CA ARG A 50 3.33 -14.30 3.85
C ARG A 50 2.07 -13.68 3.27
N THR A 51 1.35 -12.93 4.06
CA THR A 51 0.16 -12.18 3.63
C THR A 51 0.49 -11.38 2.38
N LYS A 52 -0.34 -11.55 1.36
CA LYS A 52 -0.29 -10.76 0.15
C LYS A 52 -1.32 -9.64 0.22
N ARG A 53 -1.06 -8.55 -0.49
CA ARG A 53 -2.04 -7.46 -0.56
C ARG A 53 -3.36 -7.87 -1.19
N PHE A 54 -3.37 -8.94 -1.98
CA PHE A 54 -4.59 -9.49 -2.56
C PHE A 54 -5.61 -9.90 -1.48
N GLU A 55 -5.23 -10.84 -0.59
CA GLU A 55 -6.15 -11.31 0.45
C GLU A 55 -6.45 -10.24 1.49
N HIS A 56 -5.49 -9.35 1.79
CA HIS A 56 -5.71 -8.21 2.66
C HIS A 56 -6.78 -7.25 2.08
N SER A 57 -6.66 -6.85 0.81
CA SER A 57 -7.65 -5.97 0.16
C SER A 57 -9.07 -6.57 0.14
N ILE A 58 -9.18 -7.89 -0.03
CA ILE A 58 -10.46 -8.61 0.05
C ILE A 58 -11.03 -8.55 1.48
N GLY A 59 -10.19 -8.77 2.49
CA GLY A 59 -10.58 -8.69 3.90
C GLY A 59 -11.00 -7.27 4.30
N THR A 60 -10.23 -6.26 3.89
CA THR A 60 -10.56 -4.84 4.09
C THR A 60 -11.89 -4.48 3.47
N MET A 61 -12.14 -4.89 2.21
CA MET A 61 -13.44 -4.71 1.56
C MET A 61 -14.59 -5.30 2.40
N LYS A 62 -14.41 -6.52 2.90
CA LYS A 62 -15.44 -7.20 3.72
C LYS A 62 -15.73 -6.42 4.98
N LEU A 63 -14.71 -5.99 5.70
CA LEU A 63 -14.87 -5.27 6.97
C LEU A 63 -15.46 -3.87 6.76
N CYS A 64 -14.99 -3.12 5.76
CA CYS A 64 -15.56 -1.81 5.42
C CYS A 64 -17.05 -1.93 5.02
N SER A 65 -17.39 -2.97 4.25
CA SER A 65 -18.77 -3.28 3.90
C SER A 65 -19.62 -3.55 5.14
N ASP A 66 -19.12 -4.35 6.08
CA ASP A 66 -19.83 -4.66 7.32
C ASP A 66 -20.00 -3.41 8.20
N MET A 67 -18.95 -2.61 8.35
CA MET A 67 -18.99 -1.35 9.11
C MET A 67 -20.09 -0.44 8.58
N PHE A 68 -20.17 -0.23 7.26
CA PHE A 68 -21.21 0.59 6.66
C PHE A 68 -22.59 -0.04 6.80
N PHE A 69 -22.73 -1.34 6.51
CA PHE A 69 -23.97 -2.08 6.59
C PHE A 69 -24.59 -2.01 7.99
N TYR A 70 -23.81 -2.32 9.05
CA TYR A 70 -24.30 -2.30 10.43
C TYR A 70 -24.54 -0.87 10.92
N SER A 71 -23.75 0.10 10.47
CA SER A 71 -24.01 1.52 10.78
C SER A 71 -25.38 1.97 10.26
N VAL A 72 -25.75 1.55 9.04
CA VAL A 72 -27.08 1.82 8.48
C VAL A 72 -28.15 1.01 9.21
N LEU A 73 -27.94 -0.29 9.43
CA LEU A 73 -28.92 -1.17 10.08
C LEU A 73 -29.34 -0.69 11.47
N ASN A 74 -28.40 -0.12 12.23
CA ASN A 74 -28.66 0.33 13.60
C ASN A 74 -29.07 1.81 13.71
N SER A 75 -29.18 2.51 12.59
CA SER A 75 -29.55 3.93 12.59
C SER A 75 -31.07 4.13 12.49
N SER A 76 -31.57 5.24 13.04
CA SER A 76 -33.00 5.59 12.98
C SER A 76 -33.44 5.97 11.56
N GLU A 77 -34.70 5.80 11.25
CA GLU A 77 -35.27 6.17 9.95
C GLU A 77 -35.05 7.64 9.62
N THR A 78 -35.15 8.53 10.61
CA THR A 78 -34.88 9.97 10.43
C THR A 78 -33.42 10.25 10.08
N THR A 79 -32.46 9.56 10.73
CA THR A 79 -31.03 9.66 10.42
C THR A 79 -30.75 9.17 9.00
N LEU A 80 -31.37 8.05 8.59
CA LEU A 80 -31.19 7.49 7.25
C LEU A 80 -31.76 8.40 6.17
N SER A 81 -32.95 8.96 6.38
CA SER A 81 -33.55 9.92 5.43
C SER A 81 -32.62 11.11 5.21
N THR A 82 -32.11 11.70 6.29
CA THR A 82 -31.15 12.83 6.19
C THR A 82 -29.86 12.41 5.50
N LEU A 83 -29.32 11.22 5.80
CA LEU A 83 -28.12 10.68 5.16
C LEU A 83 -28.29 10.60 3.64
N TYR A 84 -29.39 9.96 3.22
CA TYR A 84 -29.62 9.73 1.79
C TYR A 84 -29.96 11.01 1.04
N GLU A 85 -30.65 11.97 1.64
CA GLU A 85 -30.89 13.30 1.07
C GLU A 85 -29.57 14.06 0.80
N ILE A 86 -28.62 14.00 1.76
CA ILE A 86 -27.30 14.60 1.60
C ILE A 86 -26.57 13.98 0.40
N PHE A 87 -26.56 12.64 0.30
CA PHE A 87 -25.88 11.96 -0.81
C PHE A 87 -26.64 12.05 -2.13
N GLU A 88 -27.95 12.10 -2.13
CA GLU A 88 -28.75 12.33 -3.33
C GLU A 88 -28.39 13.66 -3.98
N GLN A 89 -28.34 14.75 -3.20
CA GLN A 89 -27.92 16.08 -3.69
C GLN A 89 -26.51 16.04 -4.28
N GLU A 90 -25.59 15.33 -3.66
CA GLU A 90 -24.23 15.19 -4.16
C GLU A 90 -24.17 14.37 -5.44
N LEU A 91 -24.88 13.24 -5.53
CA LEU A 91 -24.96 12.42 -6.73
C LEU A 91 -25.58 13.18 -7.90
N VAL A 92 -26.63 13.97 -7.67
CA VAL A 92 -27.21 14.86 -8.68
C VAL A 92 -26.18 15.88 -9.16
N SER A 93 -25.38 16.45 -8.25
CA SER A 93 -24.28 17.35 -8.62
C SER A 93 -23.23 16.66 -9.50
N ILE A 94 -22.89 15.40 -9.19
CA ILE A 94 -21.97 14.57 -10.00
C ILE A 94 -22.56 14.33 -11.39
N ILE A 95 -23.82 13.89 -11.46
CA ILE A 95 -24.54 13.66 -12.73
C ILE A 95 -24.52 14.92 -13.61
N ASN A 96 -24.81 16.08 -13.02
CA ASN A 96 -24.78 17.36 -13.73
C ASN A 96 -23.38 17.74 -14.24
N LYS A 97 -22.31 17.34 -13.56
CA LYS A 97 -20.93 17.52 -14.05
C LYS A 97 -20.62 16.58 -15.19
N ILE A 98 -21.01 15.32 -15.10
CA ILE A 98 -20.86 14.31 -16.16
C ILE A 98 -21.61 14.77 -17.42
N ALA A 99 -22.85 15.22 -17.28
CA ALA A 99 -23.68 15.71 -18.37
C ALA A 99 -23.06 16.86 -19.20
N LYS A 100 -22.19 17.65 -18.58
CA LYS A 100 -21.45 18.76 -19.24
C LYS A 100 -20.21 18.27 -20.00
N ASN A 101 -19.76 17.04 -19.79
CA ASN A 101 -18.59 16.47 -20.45
C ASN A 101 -19.00 15.51 -21.56
N SER A 102 -19.21 16.06 -22.76
CA SER A 102 -19.66 15.29 -23.93
C SER A 102 -18.70 14.16 -24.30
N GLN A 103 -17.38 14.37 -24.20
CA GLN A 103 -16.38 13.35 -24.49
C GLN A 103 -16.48 12.18 -23.49
N PHE A 104 -16.71 12.48 -22.23
CA PHE A 104 -16.90 11.45 -21.21
C PHE A 104 -18.20 10.68 -21.42
N CYS A 105 -19.29 11.38 -21.76
CA CYS A 105 -20.57 10.74 -22.11
C CYS A 105 -20.43 9.83 -23.32
N GLU A 106 -19.70 10.25 -24.36
CA GLU A 106 -19.42 9.41 -25.53
C GLU A 106 -18.68 8.13 -25.15
N GLN A 107 -17.64 8.24 -24.36
CA GLN A 107 -16.79 7.11 -23.99
C GLN A 107 -17.48 6.12 -23.03
N MET A 108 -18.25 6.60 -22.07
CA MET A 108 -18.78 5.79 -20.96
C MET A 108 -20.27 5.50 -21.07
N LEU A 109 -21.03 6.38 -21.71
CA LEU A 109 -22.49 6.33 -21.75
C LEU A 109 -23.06 6.28 -23.18
N GLY A 110 -22.22 5.97 -24.19
CA GLY A 110 -22.66 5.89 -25.60
C GLY A 110 -23.24 7.20 -26.13
N GLY A 111 -22.72 8.35 -25.69
CA GLY A 111 -23.17 9.67 -26.08
C GLY A 111 -24.44 10.17 -25.36
N MET A 112 -25.06 9.35 -24.54
CA MET A 112 -26.27 9.74 -23.77
C MET A 112 -25.91 10.69 -22.62
N THR A 113 -26.71 11.75 -22.44
CA THR A 113 -26.53 12.75 -21.38
C THR A 113 -27.34 12.33 -20.14
N PRO A 114 -26.69 12.08 -19.00
CA PRO A 114 -27.40 11.68 -17.80
C PRO A 114 -28.16 12.87 -17.16
N SER A 115 -29.36 12.59 -16.64
CA SER A 115 -30.20 13.61 -16.00
C SER A 115 -30.66 13.21 -14.59
N ASN A 116 -30.74 11.93 -14.31
CA ASN A 116 -31.29 11.38 -13.08
C ASN A 116 -30.43 10.24 -12.53
N ILE A 117 -30.66 9.87 -11.27
CA ILE A 117 -30.10 8.65 -10.68
C ILE A 117 -30.59 7.45 -11.48
N PRO A 118 -29.69 6.48 -11.83
CA PRO A 118 -30.06 5.35 -12.68
C PRO A 118 -31.10 4.45 -12.04
N GLN A 119 -31.94 3.85 -12.86
CA GLN A 119 -32.83 2.76 -12.45
C GLN A 119 -32.12 1.42 -12.68
N ILE A 120 -31.93 0.65 -11.63
CA ILE A 120 -31.27 -0.66 -11.68
C ILE A 120 -32.14 -1.75 -11.06
N GLU A 121 -31.99 -2.97 -11.55
CA GLU A 121 -32.63 -4.14 -10.95
C GLU A 121 -31.87 -4.57 -9.69
N LEU A 122 -32.48 -4.38 -8.51
CA LEU A 122 -31.88 -4.73 -7.21
C LEU A 122 -31.61 -6.24 -7.07
N ASP A 123 -32.36 -7.09 -7.75
CA ASP A 123 -32.20 -8.55 -7.73
C ASP A 123 -30.86 -9.04 -8.32
N LYS A 124 -30.14 -8.17 -9.03
CA LYS A 124 -28.78 -8.46 -9.51
C LYS A 124 -27.77 -8.51 -8.36
N PHE A 125 -28.07 -7.85 -7.24
CA PHE A 125 -27.30 -7.93 -5.99
C PHE A 125 -27.83 -9.07 -5.12
N ARG A 126 -27.36 -10.30 -5.38
CA ARG A 126 -27.90 -11.56 -4.83
C ARG A 126 -27.62 -11.82 -3.36
N TYR A 127 -26.74 -11.05 -2.77
CA TYR A 127 -26.55 -11.02 -1.34
C TYR A 127 -27.02 -9.66 -0.86
N SER A 128 -27.75 -9.66 0.23
CA SER A 128 -28.35 -8.43 0.72
C SER A 128 -27.27 -7.47 1.22
N LEU A 129 -26.84 -6.56 0.36
CA LEU A 129 -26.05 -5.39 0.79
C LEU A 129 -26.94 -4.28 1.32
N ILE A 130 -28.26 -4.43 1.24
CA ILE A 130 -29.25 -3.43 1.63
C ILE A 130 -29.90 -3.88 2.94
N PRO A 131 -29.67 -3.17 4.05
CA PRO A 131 -30.42 -3.39 5.30
C PRO A 131 -31.93 -3.17 5.12
N ASN A 132 -32.73 -3.91 5.87
CA ASN A 132 -34.18 -3.89 5.74
C ASN A 132 -34.83 -2.52 6.09
N ASN A 133 -34.14 -1.68 6.84
CA ASN A 133 -34.57 -0.34 7.22
C ASN A 133 -34.22 0.76 6.21
N VAL A 134 -33.62 0.42 5.08
CA VAL A 134 -33.38 1.38 4.00
C VAL A 134 -34.66 1.63 3.22
N PRO A 135 -35.18 2.89 3.18
CA PRO A 135 -36.38 3.20 2.44
C PRO A 135 -36.24 2.88 0.94
N THR A 136 -37.31 2.39 0.32
CA THR A 136 -37.29 1.88 -1.06
C THR A 136 -36.78 2.90 -2.08
N ASN A 137 -37.14 4.16 -1.91
CA ASN A 137 -36.70 5.26 -2.78
C ASN A 137 -35.21 5.57 -2.71
N TYR A 138 -34.50 5.12 -1.64
CA TYR A 138 -33.07 5.35 -1.46
C TYR A 138 -32.20 4.10 -1.69
N GLN A 139 -32.78 2.96 -2.02
CA GLN A 139 -32.02 1.71 -2.17
C GLN A 139 -30.94 1.78 -3.26
N VAL A 140 -31.18 2.49 -4.37
CA VAL A 140 -30.18 2.67 -5.42
C VAL A 140 -29.03 3.55 -4.92
N ILE A 141 -29.33 4.63 -4.20
CA ILE A 141 -28.33 5.51 -3.58
C ILE A 141 -27.48 4.69 -2.61
N HIS A 142 -28.13 3.91 -1.73
CA HIS A 142 -27.43 3.03 -0.80
C HIS A 142 -26.47 2.06 -1.53
N LEU A 143 -26.92 1.45 -2.63
CA LEU A 143 -26.07 0.55 -3.42
C LEU A 143 -24.89 1.27 -4.05
N ILE A 144 -25.05 2.50 -4.55
CA ILE A 144 -23.93 3.31 -5.06
C ILE A 144 -22.91 3.55 -3.94
N LEU A 145 -23.37 3.93 -2.74
CA LEU A 145 -22.48 4.22 -1.62
C LEU A 145 -21.72 2.97 -1.15
N ILE A 146 -22.42 1.86 -0.90
CA ILE A 146 -21.76 0.65 -0.41
C ILE A 146 -20.83 0.04 -1.46
N GLN A 147 -21.21 0.07 -2.75
CA GLN A 147 -20.33 -0.39 -3.82
C GLN A 147 -19.11 0.52 -4.00
N SER A 148 -19.26 1.83 -3.80
CA SER A 148 -18.13 2.77 -3.79
C SER A 148 -17.17 2.49 -2.64
N ILE A 149 -17.68 2.23 -1.43
CA ILE A 149 -16.86 1.83 -0.27
C ILE A 149 -16.13 0.51 -0.55
N ARG A 150 -16.85 -0.50 -1.05
CA ARG A 150 -16.28 -1.82 -1.34
C ARG A 150 -15.21 -1.75 -2.43
N ALA A 151 -15.45 -1.00 -3.50
CA ALA A 151 -14.48 -0.79 -4.56
C ALA A 151 -13.26 0.01 -4.08
N ALA A 152 -13.47 1.08 -3.30
CA ALA A 152 -12.38 1.85 -2.71
C ALA A 152 -11.54 1.00 -1.75
N ALA A 153 -12.18 0.18 -0.90
CA ALA A 153 -11.49 -0.74 -0.01
C ALA A 153 -10.71 -1.85 -0.74
N LEU A 154 -11.19 -2.33 -1.90
CA LEU A 154 -10.41 -3.23 -2.76
C LEU A 154 -9.16 -2.54 -3.31
N LEU A 155 -9.27 -1.28 -3.67
CA LEU A 155 -8.26 -0.56 -4.44
C LEU A 155 -7.33 0.31 -3.58
N HIS A 156 -7.54 0.42 -2.26
CA HIS A 156 -6.77 1.31 -1.39
C HIS A 156 -5.25 1.07 -1.46
N ASP A 157 -4.85 -0.18 -1.59
CA ASP A 157 -3.44 -0.62 -1.61
C ASP A 157 -2.89 -0.91 -3.02
N ILE A 158 -3.70 -0.63 -4.08
CA ILE A 158 -3.36 -1.04 -5.45
C ILE A 158 -2.09 -0.39 -5.99
N GLY A 159 -1.68 0.74 -5.46
CA GLY A 159 -0.53 1.52 -5.94
C GLY A 159 0.81 1.12 -5.33
N HIS A 160 0.86 0.20 -4.39
CA HIS A 160 2.11 -0.17 -3.75
C HIS A 160 3.13 -0.77 -4.71
N PRO A 161 4.40 -0.29 -4.68
CA PRO A 161 5.50 -0.85 -5.45
C PRO A 161 5.94 -2.21 -4.89
N PRO A 162 6.81 -2.95 -5.61
CA PRO A 162 7.46 -4.13 -5.05
C PRO A 162 8.09 -3.83 -3.68
N PHE A 163 7.84 -4.71 -2.69
CA PHE A 163 8.24 -4.51 -1.28
C PHE A 163 7.74 -3.20 -0.68
N SER A 164 6.66 -2.65 -1.22
CA SER A 164 5.88 -1.56 -0.62
C SER A 164 6.73 -0.34 -0.25
N HIS A 165 6.62 0.17 0.96
CA HIS A 165 7.31 1.39 1.41
C HIS A 165 8.84 1.32 1.33
N ILE A 166 9.44 0.13 1.41
CA ILE A 166 10.91 0.00 1.39
C ILE A 166 11.49 0.47 0.06
N VAL A 167 10.89 0.06 -1.06
CA VAL A 167 11.31 0.51 -2.39
C VAL A 167 10.92 1.97 -2.62
N GLU A 168 9.76 2.40 -2.15
CA GLU A 168 9.36 3.81 -2.19
C GLU A 168 10.39 4.71 -1.49
N PHE A 169 10.83 4.36 -0.29
CA PHE A 169 11.88 5.09 0.45
C PHE A 169 13.21 5.08 -0.30
N ALA A 170 13.59 3.95 -0.89
CA ALA A 170 14.81 3.87 -1.68
C ALA A 170 14.79 4.81 -2.90
N LEU A 171 13.69 4.81 -3.66
CA LEU A 171 13.52 5.69 -4.81
C LEU A 171 13.47 7.17 -4.40
N LYS A 172 12.73 7.49 -3.34
CA LYS A 172 12.64 8.85 -2.80
C LYS A 172 13.99 9.37 -2.37
N ALA A 173 14.78 8.57 -1.66
CA ALA A 173 16.12 8.97 -1.22
C ALA A 173 17.04 9.27 -2.39
N VAL A 174 17.03 8.45 -3.47
CA VAL A 174 17.81 8.72 -4.68
C VAL A 174 17.31 9.97 -5.40
N TYR A 175 16.01 10.18 -5.48
CA TYR A 175 15.43 11.40 -6.06
C TYR A 175 15.86 12.65 -5.29
N GLU A 176 15.75 12.66 -3.95
CA GLU A 176 16.12 13.81 -3.11
C GLU A 176 17.62 14.20 -3.26
N GLU A 177 18.50 13.20 -3.43
CA GLU A 177 19.93 13.45 -3.67
C GLU A 177 20.21 14.10 -5.03
N ASN A 178 19.32 13.93 -6.01
CA ASN A 178 19.56 14.33 -7.40
C ASN A 178 18.65 15.46 -7.91
N LYS A 179 17.55 15.76 -7.25
CA LYS A 179 16.52 16.73 -7.73
C LYS A 179 17.03 18.15 -8.01
N ASN A 180 18.10 18.57 -7.33
CA ASN A 180 18.69 19.90 -7.47
C ASN A 180 19.92 19.93 -8.40
N GLN A 181 20.27 18.81 -9.02
CA GLN A 181 21.37 18.79 -9.98
C GLN A 181 20.91 19.40 -11.30
N ASN A 182 21.80 20.21 -11.91
CA ASN A 182 21.54 20.72 -13.25
C ASN A 182 21.35 19.55 -14.22
N PRO A 183 20.50 19.71 -15.27
CA PRO A 183 20.36 18.69 -16.30
C PRO A 183 21.73 18.21 -16.75
N SER A 184 22.01 16.94 -16.55
CA SER A 184 23.29 16.33 -16.91
C SER A 184 23.22 15.84 -18.37
N GLN A 185 24.40 15.54 -18.99
CA GLN A 185 24.43 14.82 -20.27
C GLN A 185 23.99 13.35 -20.12
N ASN A 186 23.56 12.95 -18.92
CA ASN A 186 23.14 11.59 -18.62
C ASN A 186 21.61 11.48 -18.76
N ASP A 187 21.16 10.92 -19.85
CA ASP A 187 19.74 10.77 -20.20
C ASP A 187 18.98 9.94 -19.15
N SER A 188 19.59 8.88 -18.62
CA SER A 188 18.94 8.01 -17.61
C SER A 188 18.65 8.75 -16.30
N LEU A 189 19.56 9.65 -15.87
CA LEU A 189 19.36 10.47 -14.69
C LEU A 189 18.24 11.51 -14.90
N ASN A 190 18.24 12.14 -16.07
CA ASN A 190 17.21 13.13 -16.43
C ASN A 190 15.82 12.48 -16.51
N GLU A 191 15.73 11.31 -17.14
CA GLU A 191 14.50 10.51 -17.21
C GLU A 191 14.01 10.12 -15.81
N PHE A 192 14.88 9.52 -14.99
CA PHE A 192 14.54 9.14 -13.61
C PHE A 192 14.01 10.34 -12.82
N THR A 193 14.74 11.47 -12.86
CA THR A 193 14.36 12.67 -12.11
C THR A 193 13.02 13.23 -12.59
N LYS A 194 12.80 13.25 -13.92
CA LYS A 194 11.52 13.68 -14.52
C LYS A 194 10.36 12.79 -14.08
N VAL A 195 10.54 11.47 -14.07
CA VAL A 195 9.51 10.52 -13.65
C VAL A 195 9.23 10.67 -12.17
N MET A 196 10.27 10.72 -11.32
CA MET A 196 10.12 10.77 -9.87
C MET A 196 9.55 12.09 -9.35
N SER A 197 9.82 13.23 -10.03
CA SER A 197 9.27 14.54 -9.65
C SER A 197 7.74 14.51 -9.60
N LYS A 198 7.10 13.82 -10.55
CA LYS A 198 5.64 13.66 -10.59
C LYS A 198 5.08 13.06 -9.29
N TYR A 199 5.83 12.14 -8.64
CA TYR A 199 5.34 11.37 -7.49
C TYR A 199 5.86 11.87 -6.14
N PHE A 200 6.96 12.61 -6.10
CA PHE A 200 7.57 13.04 -4.83
C PHE A 200 7.55 14.56 -4.59
N GLU A 201 7.13 15.36 -5.57
CA GLU A 201 6.86 16.77 -5.33
C GLU A 201 5.62 16.96 -4.45
N ASP A 202 5.56 18.07 -3.72
CA ASP A 202 4.42 18.43 -2.85
C ASP A 202 4.13 17.44 -1.70
N ASN A 203 5.15 16.75 -1.20
CA ASN A 203 5.04 15.74 -0.12
C ASN A 203 4.06 14.58 -0.38
N LYS A 204 3.78 14.33 -1.65
CA LYS A 204 2.93 13.20 -2.03
C LYS A 204 3.67 11.88 -1.80
N LYS A 205 2.91 10.80 -1.71
CA LYS A 205 3.45 9.45 -1.61
C LYS A 205 3.25 8.71 -2.92
N LEU A 206 4.28 7.99 -3.36
CA LEU A 206 4.25 7.25 -4.61
C LEU A 206 3.05 6.29 -4.69
N HIS A 207 2.85 5.48 -3.64
CA HIS A 207 1.80 4.47 -3.64
C HIS A 207 0.39 5.08 -3.69
N GLU A 208 0.15 6.26 -3.08
CA GLU A 208 -1.15 6.93 -3.12
C GLU A 208 -1.47 7.41 -4.55
N GLN A 209 -0.51 8.08 -5.21
CA GLN A 209 -0.72 8.57 -6.58
C GLN A 209 -0.84 7.45 -7.61
N MET A 210 0.02 6.42 -7.48
CA MET A 210 -0.11 5.22 -8.31
C MET A 210 -1.43 4.50 -8.05
N GLY A 211 -1.90 4.52 -6.81
CA GLY A 211 -3.20 3.98 -6.42
C GLY A 211 -4.33 4.67 -7.17
N ASP A 212 -4.33 5.99 -7.22
CA ASP A 212 -5.32 6.77 -7.94
C ASP A 212 -5.29 6.47 -9.46
N GLU A 213 -4.10 6.45 -10.07
CA GLU A 213 -3.94 6.19 -11.51
C GLU A 213 -4.40 4.76 -11.89
N ILE A 214 -3.98 3.76 -11.12
CA ILE A 214 -4.33 2.36 -11.38
C ILE A 214 -5.82 2.13 -11.13
N SER A 215 -6.37 2.70 -10.07
CA SER A 215 -7.79 2.60 -9.73
C SER A 215 -8.67 3.21 -10.83
N ASP A 216 -8.35 4.41 -11.30
CA ASP A 216 -9.08 5.04 -12.40
C ASP A 216 -9.02 4.20 -13.69
N SER A 217 -7.84 3.68 -14.00
CA SER A 217 -7.64 2.80 -15.17
C SER A 217 -8.46 1.50 -15.08
N ILE A 218 -8.45 0.84 -13.93
CA ILE A 218 -9.22 -0.39 -13.71
C ILE A 218 -10.72 -0.09 -13.81
N LEU A 219 -11.20 0.90 -13.07
CA LEU A 219 -12.62 1.20 -12.98
C LEU A 219 -13.21 1.66 -14.31
N ARG A 220 -12.46 2.43 -15.11
CA ARG A 220 -12.86 2.76 -16.49
C ARG A 220 -12.82 1.55 -17.41
N GLY A 221 -11.80 0.71 -17.30
CA GLY A 221 -11.59 -0.45 -18.15
C GLY A 221 -12.62 -1.56 -17.97
N ILE A 222 -13.29 -1.62 -16.81
CA ILE A 222 -14.32 -2.61 -16.54
C ILE A 222 -15.74 -2.16 -16.96
N ILE A 223 -15.96 -0.87 -17.22
CA ILE A 223 -17.22 -0.37 -17.75
C ILE A 223 -17.34 -0.85 -19.19
N CYS A 224 -18.34 -1.67 -19.47
CA CYS A 224 -18.54 -2.22 -20.80
C CYS A 224 -18.99 -1.13 -21.77
N PRO A 225 -18.41 -1.03 -22.97
CA PRO A 225 -18.92 -0.12 -23.99
C PRO A 225 -20.39 -0.39 -24.30
N ILE A 226 -21.17 0.68 -24.49
CA ILE A 226 -22.56 0.56 -24.94
C ILE A 226 -22.53 0.23 -26.43
N SER A 227 -23.12 -0.90 -26.83
CA SER A 227 -23.47 -1.21 -28.24
C SER A 227 -24.84 -0.60 -28.53
N ASP A 228 -25.19 -0.44 -29.80
CA ASP A 228 -26.39 0.24 -30.32
C ASP A 228 -27.78 -0.18 -29.74
N GLU A 229 -27.82 -1.11 -28.78
CA GLU A 229 -29.02 -1.56 -28.08
C GLU A 229 -28.96 -1.07 -26.61
N ASP A 230 -29.80 -0.10 -26.32
CA ASP A 230 -29.88 0.76 -25.13
C ASP A 230 -30.03 0.11 -23.73
N GLU A 231 -29.98 -1.21 -23.58
CA GLU A 231 -30.29 -1.86 -22.30
C GLU A 231 -29.28 -1.61 -21.19
N ARG A 232 -28.04 -1.16 -21.51
CA ARG A 232 -26.96 -1.01 -20.52
C ARG A 232 -26.73 0.40 -19.97
N TYR A 233 -27.47 1.38 -20.45
CA TYR A 233 -27.24 2.77 -20.03
C TYR A 233 -27.32 2.98 -18.52
N ASN A 234 -28.36 2.46 -17.89
CA ASN A 234 -28.54 2.60 -16.44
C ASN A 234 -27.45 1.84 -15.64
N GLU A 235 -27.02 0.68 -16.14
CA GLU A 235 -25.92 -0.08 -15.53
C GLU A 235 -24.59 0.68 -15.65
N ASN A 236 -24.29 1.22 -16.82
CA ASN A 236 -23.08 2.01 -17.05
C ASN A 236 -23.10 3.29 -16.21
N LEU A 237 -24.23 4.00 -16.14
CA LEU A 237 -24.35 5.19 -15.29
C LEU A 237 -24.16 4.84 -13.81
N PHE A 238 -24.70 3.70 -13.36
CA PHE A 238 -24.47 3.20 -12.00
C PHE A 238 -22.98 2.93 -11.75
N GLU A 239 -22.28 2.26 -12.66
CA GLU A 239 -20.85 1.97 -12.57
C GLU A 239 -19.99 3.25 -12.63
N VAL A 240 -20.39 4.23 -13.45
CA VAL A 240 -19.75 5.55 -13.51
C VAL A 240 -19.93 6.31 -12.18
N LEU A 241 -21.08 6.23 -11.54
CA LEU A 241 -21.29 6.86 -10.23
C LEU A 241 -20.47 6.18 -9.13
N ILE A 242 -20.23 4.86 -9.20
CA ILE A 242 -19.31 4.16 -8.31
C ILE A 242 -17.88 4.64 -8.55
N LEU A 243 -17.42 4.73 -9.82
CA LEU A 243 -16.11 5.25 -10.17
C LEU A 243 -15.88 6.67 -9.60
N GLU A 244 -16.86 7.56 -9.78
CA GLU A 244 -16.80 8.92 -9.23
C GLU A 244 -16.85 8.93 -7.69
N GLY A 245 -17.60 7.99 -7.09
CA GLY A 245 -17.63 7.78 -5.64
C GLY A 245 -16.27 7.36 -5.10
N VAL A 246 -15.60 6.39 -5.72
CA VAL A 246 -14.24 5.93 -5.35
C VAL A 246 -13.23 7.09 -5.41
N LYS A 247 -13.24 7.87 -6.51
CA LYS A 247 -12.37 9.05 -6.65
C LYS A 247 -12.58 10.06 -5.53
N ARG A 248 -13.83 10.31 -5.14
CA ARG A 248 -14.16 11.25 -4.07
C ARG A 248 -13.82 10.71 -2.69
N ILE A 249 -13.89 9.39 -2.49
CA ILE A 249 -13.41 8.74 -1.27
C ILE A 249 -11.91 8.95 -1.14
N PHE A 250 -11.11 8.66 -2.17
CA PHE A 250 -9.66 8.80 -2.12
C PHE A 250 -9.19 10.26 -2.02
N SER A 251 -9.87 11.18 -2.71
CA SER A 251 -9.56 12.61 -2.65
C SER A 251 -10.22 13.34 -1.47
N GLU A 252 -10.93 12.64 -0.59
CA GLU A 252 -11.70 13.19 0.53
C GLU A 252 -12.61 14.37 0.13
N CYS A 253 -13.21 14.29 -1.05
CA CYS A 253 -14.00 15.37 -1.63
C CYS A 253 -15.48 15.25 -1.29
N GLY A 254 -16.13 16.39 -0.99
CA GLY A 254 -17.55 16.45 -0.69
C GLY A 254 -17.93 15.64 0.55
N ASN A 255 -19.11 15.01 0.52
CA ASN A 255 -19.57 14.15 1.62
C ASN A 255 -18.94 12.74 1.57
N PHE A 256 -18.36 12.32 0.45
CA PHE A 256 -17.61 11.07 0.34
C PHE A 256 -16.40 11.00 1.28
N LYS A 257 -15.86 12.12 1.75
CA LYS A 257 -14.82 12.18 2.81
C LYS A 257 -15.23 11.47 4.11
N TYR A 258 -16.54 11.39 4.39
CA TYR A 258 -17.02 10.67 5.57
C TYR A 258 -16.95 9.15 5.36
N LEU A 259 -17.12 8.68 4.11
CA LEU A 259 -16.97 7.27 3.75
C LEU A 259 -15.48 6.85 3.76
N HIS A 260 -14.56 7.75 3.44
CA HIS A 260 -13.12 7.53 3.54
C HIS A 260 -12.72 7.04 4.94
N ARG A 261 -13.32 7.58 5.99
CA ARG A 261 -13.02 7.20 7.38
C ARG A 261 -13.34 5.75 7.73
N ILE A 262 -14.16 5.07 6.95
CA ILE A 262 -14.41 3.63 7.11
C ILE A 262 -13.19 2.82 6.62
N ILE A 263 -12.42 3.37 5.67
CA ILE A 263 -11.28 2.72 5.02
C ILE A 263 -9.96 3.14 5.68
N ASP A 264 -9.78 4.44 5.97
CA ASP A 264 -8.60 5.00 6.61
C ASP A 264 -8.99 5.96 7.74
N SER A 265 -8.77 5.51 8.97
CA SER A 265 -8.96 6.26 10.22
C SER A 265 -8.19 5.59 11.37
N SER A 266 -8.42 5.98 12.61
CA SER A 266 -7.77 5.31 13.76
C SER A 266 -8.29 3.89 14.00
N LEU A 267 -9.54 3.61 13.62
CA LEU A 267 -10.19 2.30 13.72
C LEU A 267 -11.08 2.13 12.50
N ASP A 268 -10.61 1.37 11.53
CA ASP A 268 -11.18 1.20 10.20
C ASP A 268 -11.06 -0.25 9.73
N GLY A 269 -11.59 -0.53 8.54
CA GLY A 269 -11.59 -1.88 7.99
C GLY A 269 -10.21 -2.37 7.61
N ASP A 270 -9.32 -1.49 7.14
CA ASP A 270 -7.93 -1.82 6.82
C ASP A 270 -7.20 -2.31 8.07
N ARG A 271 -7.21 -1.51 9.14
CA ARG A 271 -6.54 -1.84 10.41
C ARG A 271 -7.13 -3.07 11.09
N LEU A 272 -8.44 -3.23 11.04
CA LEU A 272 -9.09 -4.42 11.59
C LEU A 272 -8.67 -5.69 10.86
N ASP A 273 -8.49 -5.65 9.53
CA ASP A 273 -8.03 -6.81 8.76
C ASP A 273 -6.57 -7.13 9.08
N TYR A 274 -5.62 -6.19 8.87
CA TYR A 274 -4.21 -6.54 9.02
C TYR A 274 -3.83 -6.88 10.45
N VAL A 275 -4.40 -6.22 11.47
CA VAL A 275 -4.10 -6.55 12.87
C VAL A 275 -4.53 -7.99 13.20
N THR A 276 -5.67 -8.43 12.65
CA THR A 276 -6.13 -9.81 12.83
C THR A 276 -5.28 -10.78 12.01
N ARG A 277 -5.10 -10.51 10.75
CA ARG A 277 -4.42 -11.37 9.77
C ARG A 277 -2.95 -11.56 10.10
N ASP A 278 -2.24 -10.50 10.39
CA ASP A 278 -0.82 -10.54 10.67
C ASP A 278 -0.51 -11.18 12.02
N SER A 279 -1.36 -10.98 13.02
CA SER A 279 -1.25 -11.69 14.31
C SER A 279 -1.29 -13.21 14.11
N ILE A 280 -2.27 -13.70 13.35
CA ILE A 280 -2.46 -15.13 13.07
C ILE A 280 -1.29 -15.66 12.24
N ASN A 281 -0.95 -14.97 11.15
CA ASN A 281 0.09 -15.41 10.21
C ASN A 281 1.50 -15.33 10.81
N SER A 282 1.73 -14.49 11.83
CA SER A 282 3.01 -14.44 12.56
C SER A 282 3.11 -15.42 13.71
N GLY A 283 2.06 -16.20 13.97
CA GLY A 283 2.02 -17.15 15.07
C GLY A 283 1.95 -16.48 16.45
N MET A 284 1.44 -15.23 16.52
CA MET A 284 1.20 -14.58 17.81
C MET A 284 0.03 -15.27 18.54
N ASN A 285 0.32 -15.79 19.71
CA ASN A 285 -0.69 -16.47 20.55
C ASN A 285 -1.52 -15.46 21.36
N SER A 286 -2.11 -14.49 20.69
CA SER A 286 -2.89 -13.41 21.32
C SER A 286 -4.41 -13.62 21.27
N GLY A 287 -4.86 -14.78 20.80
CA GLY A 287 -6.29 -15.06 20.57
C GLY A 287 -6.85 -14.29 19.36
N THR A 288 -8.14 -14.42 19.11
CA THR A 288 -8.85 -13.71 18.04
C THR A 288 -9.35 -12.35 18.52
N ILE A 289 -9.35 -11.36 17.63
CA ILE A 289 -10.00 -10.08 17.91
C ILE A 289 -11.50 -10.25 17.71
N ASP A 290 -12.28 -9.82 18.68
CA ASP A 290 -13.75 -9.78 18.55
C ASP A 290 -14.17 -8.50 17.81
N TYR A 291 -13.76 -8.39 16.54
CA TYR A 291 -14.13 -7.25 15.69
C TYR A 291 -15.64 -7.19 15.44
N LYS A 292 -16.35 -8.32 15.51
CA LYS A 292 -17.81 -8.34 15.37
C LYS A 292 -18.48 -7.52 16.46
N ARG A 293 -17.99 -7.59 17.70
CA ARG A 293 -18.50 -6.78 18.80
C ARG A 293 -18.23 -5.27 18.59
N ILE A 294 -17.18 -4.93 17.86
CA ILE A 294 -16.90 -3.54 17.51
C ILE A 294 -17.86 -3.06 16.42
N ILE A 295 -18.09 -3.87 15.39
CA ILE A 295 -18.81 -3.48 14.18
C ILE A 295 -20.33 -3.59 14.31
N ASN A 296 -20.84 -4.66 14.91
CA ASN A 296 -22.27 -5.01 14.84
C ASN A 296 -23.22 -3.98 15.43
N ASP A 297 -22.73 -3.11 16.29
CA ASP A 297 -23.54 -2.09 16.95
C ASP A 297 -23.14 -0.66 16.55
N MET A 298 -22.37 -0.51 15.46
CA MET A 298 -22.06 0.82 14.91
C MET A 298 -23.32 1.55 14.48
N GLN A 299 -23.31 2.88 14.61
CA GLN A 299 -24.43 3.76 14.27
C GLN A 299 -23.93 5.00 13.51
N ILE A 300 -24.82 5.57 12.72
CA ILE A 300 -24.60 6.87 12.09
C ILE A 300 -25.17 7.96 12.99
N ILE A 301 -24.38 8.97 13.23
CA ILE A 301 -24.81 10.22 13.87
C ILE A 301 -24.57 11.36 12.87
N ILE A 302 -25.58 12.21 12.69
CA ILE A 302 -25.46 13.41 11.85
C ILE A 302 -25.61 14.60 12.77
N ASP A 303 -24.60 15.46 12.79
CA ASP A 303 -24.56 16.68 13.57
C ASP A 303 -24.08 17.85 12.69
N GLU A 304 -24.83 18.92 12.62
CA GLU A 304 -24.53 20.08 11.77
C GLU A 304 -24.10 19.72 10.34
N SER A 305 -24.78 18.77 9.69
CA SER A 305 -24.46 18.23 8.36
C SER A 305 -23.16 17.44 8.27
N LYS A 306 -22.50 17.13 9.39
CA LYS A 306 -21.35 16.21 9.47
C LYS A 306 -21.83 14.80 9.79
N ILE A 307 -21.30 13.84 9.06
CA ILE A 307 -21.65 12.43 9.20
C ILE A 307 -20.55 11.73 10.00
N TYR A 308 -20.95 11.03 11.06
CA TYR A 308 -20.08 10.26 11.94
C TYR A 308 -20.51 8.80 11.96
N PHE A 309 -19.55 7.90 11.73
CA PHE A 309 -19.73 6.47 11.97
C PHE A 309 -19.22 6.16 13.38
N CYS A 310 -20.14 5.91 14.30
CA CYS A 310 -19.85 5.84 15.73
C CYS A 310 -19.83 4.41 16.23
N PHE A 311 -18.83 4.09 17.04
CA PHE A 311 -18.76 2.84 17.77
C PHE A 311 -19.55 2.92 19.07
N PRO A 312 -20.21 1.84 19.48
CA PRO A 312 -20.98 1.85 20.71
C PRO A 312 -20.07 1.88 21.95
N LEU A 313 -20.51 2.58 23.01
CA LEU A 313 -19.75 2.65 24.25
C LEU A 313 -19.42 1.28 24.85
N LYS A 314 -20.33 0.29 24.70
CA LYS A 314 -20.10 -1.09 25.14
C LYS A 314 -18.96 -1.82 24.42
N ALA A 315 -18.49 -1.31 23.27
CA ALA A 315 -17.35 -1.87 22.54
C ALA A 315 -15.99 -1.34 23.02
N VAL A 316 -15.94 -0.39 23.96
CA VAL A 316 -14.69 0.27 24.40
C VAL A 316 -13.62 -0.75 24.81
N ASN A 317 -13.97 -1.78 25.58
CA ASN A 317 -12.99 -2.81 25.98
C ASN A 317 -12.44 -3.59 24.78
N SER A 318 -13.27 -3.87 23.76
CA SER A 318 -12.82 -4.54 22.54
C SER A 318 -11.95 -3.62 21.67
N ILE A 319 -12.23 -2.32 21.67
CA ILE A 319 -11.42 -1.30 21.00
C ILE A 319 -10.06 -1.16 21.70
N GLU A 320 -10.02 -1.13 23.03
CA GLU A 320 -8.77 -1.11 23.78
C GLU A 320 -7.91 -2.36 23.53
N ASP A 321 -8.54 -3.55 23.49
CA ASP A 321 -7.85 -4.79 23.15
C ASP A 321 -7.26 -4.74 21.73
N PHE A 322 -8.03 -4.24 20.77
CA PHE A 322 -7.57 -4.01 19.40
C PHE A 322 -6.35 -3.08 19.35
N ILE A 323 -6.40 -1.93 20.03
CA ILE A 323 -5.27 -0.97 20.07
C ILE A 323 -4.02 -1.62 20.68
N LYS A 324 -4.17 -2.39 21.77
CA LYS A 324 -3.07 -3.13 22.40
C LYS A 324 -2.47 -4.16 21.43
N ARG A 325 -3.30 -4.88 20.68
CA ARG A 325 -2.82 -5.86 19.68
C ARG A 325 -2.11 -5.18 18.52
N ARG A 326 -2.64 -4.07 18.02
CA ARG A 326 -1.96 -3.26 17.01
C ARG A 326 -0.58 -2.82 17.50
N TYR A 327 -0.48 -2.31 18.72
CA TYR A 327 0.80 -1.96 19.35
C TYR A 327 1.76 -3.15 19.40
N ASN A 328 1.29 -4.34 19.78
CA ASN A 328 2.12 -5.54 19.87
C ASN A 328 2.60 -6.00 18.49
N ILE A 329 1.80 -5.90 17.43
CA ILE A 329 2.25 -6.19 16.06
C ILE A 329 3.41 -5.29 15.67
N TYR A 330 3.28 -4.00 15.88
CA TYR A 330 4.37 -3.07 15.59
C TYR A 330 5.61 -3.40 16.41
N LYS A 331 5.47 -3.57 17.71
CA LYS A 331 6.58 -3.84 18.62
C LYS A 331 7.27 -5.18 18.36
N ASP A 332 6.50 -6.26 18.18
CA ASP A 332 7.04 -7.61 18.23
C ASP A 332 7.31 -8.19 16.82
N ILE A 333 6.66 -7.65 15.77
CA ILE A 333 6.79 -8.11 14.40
C ILE A 333 7.44 -7.06 13.52
N ILE A 334 6.78 -5.91 13.30
CA ILE A 334 7.23 -4.91 12.32
C ILE A 334 8.57 -4.29 12.75
N TYR A 335 8.69 -3.90 14.01
CA TYR A 335 9.93 -3.35 14.57
C TYR A 335 10.84 -4.41 15.21
N HIS A 336 10.60 -5.69 14.90
CA HIS A 336 11.54 -6.71 15.32
C HIS A 336 12.92 -6.45 14.69
N HIS A 337 13.97 -6.43 15.50
CA HIS A 337 15.33 -6.03 15.07
C HIS A 337 15.86 -6.75 13.82
N ARG A 338 15.43 -8.00 13.56
CA ARG A 338 15.80 -8.72 12.34
C ARG A 338 14.99 -8.27 11.13
N VAL A 339 13.72 -7.89 11.32
CA VAL A 339 12.87 -7.37 10.24
C VAL A 339 13.42 -6.02 9.80
N ILE A 340 13.61 -5.10 10.73
CA ILE A 340 14.20 -3.78 10.46
C ILE A 340 15.55 -3.94 9.73
N LYS A 341 16.39 -4.86 10.18
CA LYS A 341 17.66 -5.14 9.51
C LYS A 341 17.47 -5.56 8.06
N THR A 342 16.55 -6.50 7.78
CA THR A 342 16.33 -6.98 6.41
C THR A 342 15.68 -5.94 5.51
N ASP A 343 14.75 -5.15 6.03
CA ASP A 343 14.17 -4.00 5.32
C ASP A 343 15.24 -2.99 4.95
N TYR A 344 16.12 -2.68 5.87
CA TYR A 344 17.24 -1.78 5.64
C TYR A 344 18.24 -2.31 4.61
N LEU A 345 18.56 -3.62 4.68
CA LEU A 345 19.41 -4.26 3.68
C LEU A 345 18.80 -4.17 2.28
N LEU A 346 17.48 -4.35 2.16
CA LEU A 346 16.76 -4.22 0.89
C LEU A 346 16.77 -2.77 0.39
N GLU A 347 16.40 -1.82 1.25
CA GLU A 347 16.38 -0.39 0.90
C GLU A 347 17.73 0.08 0.35
N TYR A 348 18.80 -0.14 1.11
CA TYR A 348 20.14 0.31 0.68
C TYR A 348 20.66 -0.45 -0.53
N THR A 349 20.31 -1.72 -0.68
CA THR A 349 20.64 -2.48 -1.90
C THR A 349 19.98 -1.84 -3.13
N VAL A 350 18.68 -1.53 -3.04
CA VAL A 350 17.96 -0.88 -4.14
C VAL A 350 18.55 0.51 -4.43
N ARG A 351 18.81 1.31 -3.40
CA ARG A 351 19.44 2.64 -3.56
C ARG A 351 20.77 2.56 -4.31
N ASP A 352 21.66 1.65 -3.90
CA ASP A 352 22.98 1.51 -4.51
C ASP A 352 22.88 1.01 -5.96
N LEU A 353 21.98 0.08 -6.25
CA LEU A 353 21.74 -0.41 -7.61
C LEU A 353 21.15 0.68 -8.52
N VAL A 354 20.19 1.47 -8.02
CA VAL A 354 19.64 2.61 -8.77
C VAL A 354 20.73 3.64 -9.06
N LYS A 355 21.54 4.02 -8.05
CA LYS A 355 22.65 4.95 -8.23
C LYS A 355 23.69 4.43 -9.23
N LYS A 356 23.97 3.13 -9.20
CA LYS A 356 24.90 2.48 -10.14
C LYS A 356 24.36 2.55 -11.57
N TYR A 357 23.08 2.23 -11.76
CA TYR A 357 22.40 2.34 -13.06
C TYR A 357 22.44 3.77 -13.61
N LEU A 358 22.09 4.76 -12.76
CA LEU A 358 22.06 6.17 -13.14
C LEU A 358 23.46 6.73 -13.49
N LYS A 359 24.55 6.11 -13.03
CA LYS A 359 25.92 6.47 -13.42
C LYS A 359 26.38 5.84 -14.74
N GLY A 360 25.49 5.11 -15.44
CA GLY A 360 25.80 4.45 -16.71
C GLY A 360 26.79 3.29 -16.57
N ILE A 361 26.91 2.70 -15.38
CA ILE A 361 27.72 1.50 -15.19
C ILE A 361 26.88 0.31 -15.69
N PRO A 362 27.31 -0.38 -16.79
CA PRO A 362 26.54 -1.48 -17.33
C PRO A 362 26.36 -2.56 -16.27
N THR A 363 25.14 -2.89 -15.98
CA THR A 363 24.81 -4.23 -15.46
C THR A 363 24.70 -5.13 -16.69
N ASP A 364 25.44 -6.23 -16.73
CA ASP A 364 25.58 -7.12 -17.90
C ASP A 364 24.28 -7.89 -18.24
N THR A 365 23.15 -7.20 -18.26
CA THR A 365 21.83 -7.77 -18.53
C THR A 365 21.24 -7.31 -19.86
N THR A 366 22.10 -7.10 -20.86
CA THR A 366 21.63 -6.86 -22.23
C THR A 366 21.09 -8.13 -22.88
N THR A 367 19.90 -8.56 -22.46
CA THR A 367 19.05 -9.38 -23.32
C THR A 367 18.09 -8.45 -24.05
N SER A 368 18.36 -8.23 -25.31
CA SER A 368 17.60 -7.42 -26.28
C SER A 368 16.19 -7.99 -26.59
N ASN A 369 15.56 -8.68 -25.67
CA ASN A 369 14.21 -9.17 -25.88
C ASN A 369 13.21 -8.12 -25.40
N LYS A 370 12.22 -7.84 -26.20
CA LYS A 370 11.05 -7.00 -25.93
C LYS A 370 10.30 -7.49 -24.69
N MET A 371 10.87 -7.27 -23.53
CA MET A 371 10.21 -7.57 -22.26
C MET A 371 9.22 -6.45 -21.96
N VAL A 372 8.13 -6.81 -21.32
CA VAL A 372 7.07 -5.89 -20.93
C VAL A 372 7.56 -4.88 -19.88
N ILE A 373 8.53 -5.27 -19.06
CA ILE A 373 9.24 -4.43 -18.09
C ILE A 373 10.75 -4.67 -18.25
N PRO A 374 11.61 -3.67 -18.14
CA PRO A 374 13.07 -3.86 -18.15
C PRO A 374 13.51 -4.92 -17.14
N PHE A 375 14.40 -5.80 -17.57
CA PHE A 375 14.95 -6.86 -16.72
C PHE A 375 16.21 -6.38 -15.98
N ASP A 376 16.16 -5.16 -15.48
CA ASP A 376 17.14 -4.50 -14.62
C ASP A 376 16.43 -3.58 -13.63
N ILE A 377 17.20 -2.85 -12.82
CA ILE A 377 16.65 -2.02 -11.75
C ILE A 377 15.76 -0.87 -12.26
N SER A 378 15.90 -0.46 -13.53
CA SER A 378 15.08 0.60 -14.13
C SER A 378 13.61 0.22 -14.25
N GLY A 379 13.30 -1.08 -14.24
CA GLY A 379 11.93 -1.58 -14.15
C GLY A 379 11.16 -1.10 -12.93
N LEU A 380 11.84 -0.60 -11.89
CA LEU A 380 11.16 -0.02 -10.72
C LEU A 380 10.38 1.25 -11.05
N TRP A 381 10.86 2.06 -12.01
CA TRP A 381 10.16 3.29 -12.41
C TRP A 381 9.60 3.25 -13.82
N PHE A 382 9.82 2.19 -14.57
CA PHE A 382 9.28 2.02 -15.92
C PHE A 382 7.74 2.17 -15.97
N PRO A 383 6.93 1.54 -15.08
CA PRO A 383 5.47 1.72 -15.08
C PRO A 383 5.03 3.13 -14.67
N LEU A 384 5.94 3.92 -14.09
CA LEU A 384 5.69 5.28 -13.61
C LEU A 384 5.85 6.32 -14.72
N GLY A 385 6.60 5.96 -15.79
CA GLY A 385 6.93 6.83 -16.91
C GLY A 385 5.75 7.09 -17.88
N GLU A 386 6.07 7.75 -18.99
CA GLU A 386 5.13 8.13 -20.07
C GLU A 386 4.88 6.95 -21.05
N ALA A 387 4.61 5.75 -20.55
CA ALA A 387 4.23 4.64 -21.41
C ALA A 387 2.76 4.77 -21.85
N THR A 388 2.40 4.13 -22.96
CA THR A 388 0.99 4.02 -23.37
C THR A 388 0.19 3.26 -22.29
N SER A 389 -1.12 3.47 -22.24
CA SER A 389 -1.99 2.80 -21.23
C SER A 389 -1.86 1.26 -21.31
N THR A 390 -1.69 0.71 -22.49
CA THR A 390 -1.51 -0.74 -22.69
C THR A 390 -0.15 -1.21 -22.22
N GLU A 391 0.93 -0.48 -22.51
CA GLU A 391 2.28 -0.80 -22.02
C GLU A 391 2.36 -0.69 -20.49
N LYS A 392 1.77 0.35 -19.90
CA LYS A 392 1.64 0.49 -18.44
C LYS A 392 0.91 -0.68 -17.79
N SER A 393 -0.23 -1.06 -18.32
CA SER A 393 -1.02 -2.19 -17.79
C SER A 393 -0.24 -3.50 -17.86
N ASN A 394 0.46 -3.73 -18.95
CA ASN A 394 1.29 -4.92 -19.12
C ASN A 394 2.51 -4.90 -18.18
N ALA A 395 3.17 -3.76 -18.03
CA ALA A 395 4.30 -3.60 -17.12
C ALA A 395 3.88 -3.79 -15.66
N LEU A 396 2.72 -3.28 -15.26
CA LEU A 396 2.19 -3.45 -13.91
C LEU A 396 1.99 -4.92 -13.54
N SER A 397 1.66 -5.81 -14.47
CA SER A 397 1.50 -7.24 -14.18
C SER A 397 2.75 -7.88 -13.59
N GLN A 398 3.93 -7.40 -13.94
CA GLN A 398 5.24 -7.89 -13.51
C GLN A 398 5.86 -7.04 -12.38
N TRP A 399 5.28 -5.88 -12.09
CA TRP A 399 5.79 -4.95 -11.08
C TRP A 399 5.44 -5.40 -9.66
N ASN A 400 6.10 -6.45 -9.18
CA ASN A 400 5.83 -7.14 -7.92
C ASN A 400 7.12 -7.64 -7.25
N ASP A 401 7.00 -8.18 -6.05
CA ASP A 401 8.13 -8.62 -5.23
C ASP A 401 8.91 -9.76 -5.89
N SER A 402 8.22 -10.67 -6.57
CA SER A 402 8.84 -11.82 -7.24
C SER A 402 9.75 -11.36 -8.38
N TRP A 403 9.33 -10.35 -9.14
CA TRP A 403 10.15 -9.72 -10.17
C TRP A 403 11.40 -9.08 -9.58
N LEU A 404 11.26 -8.22 -8.56
CA LEU A 404 12.42 -7.54 -7.96
C LEU A 404 13.41 -8.53 -7.36
N MET A 405 12.91 -9.55 -6.64
CA MET A 405 13.77 -10.61 -6.09
C MET A 405 14.53 -11.37 -7.19
N THR A 406 13.93 -11.56 -8.36
CA THR A 406 14.59 -12.20 -9.50
C THR A 406 15.74 -11.32 -10.03
N ILE A 407 15.52 -10.03 -10.18
CA ILE A 407 16.56 -9.05 -10.57
C ILE A 407 17.72 -9.06 -9.55
N LEU A 408 17.40 -8.99 -8.25
CA LEU A 408 18.43 -8.98 -7.21
C LEU A 408 19.26 -10.28 -7.21
N LYS A 409 18.61 -11.44 -7.40
CA LYS A 409 19.30 -12.73 -7.51
C LYS A 409 20.20 -12.78 -8.74
N GLN A 410 19.71 -12.34 -9.89
CA GLN A 410 20.50 -12.30 -11.11
C GLN A 410 21.74 -11.44 -10.92
N ILE A 411 21.60 -10.19 -10.48
CA ILE A 411 22.71 -9.29 -10.20
C ILE A 411 23.72 -9.94 -9.24
N PHE A 412 23.23 -10.54 -8.14
CA PHE A 412 24.12 -11.17 -7.17
C PHE A 412 24.92 -12.32 -7.75
N TYR A 413 24.26 -13.26 -8.44
CA TYR A 413 24.96 -14.45 -8.96
C TYR A 413 25.82 -14.17 -10.18
N THR A 414 25.54 -13.12 -10.96
CA THR A 414 26.36 -12.71 -12.10
C THR A 414 27.58 -11.90 -11.65
N ASP A 415 27.38 -10.86 -10.83
CA ASP A 415 28.40 -9.85 -10.59
C ASP A 415 29.18 -10.08 -9.28
N TYR A 416 28.53 -10.65 -8.26
CA TYR A 416 29.08 -10.66 -6.90
C TYR A 416 29.43 -12.05 -6.37
N TYR A 417 28.71 -13.07 -6.75
CA TYR A 417 28.92 -14.42 -6.20
C TYR A 417 30.27 -15.00 -6.65
N ARG A 418 31.12 -15.32 -5.66
CA ARG A 418 32.51 -15.82 -5.89
C ARG A 418 33.41 -14.88 -6.68
N ASN A 419 33.07 -13.60 -6.76
CA ASN A 419 33.90 -12.62 -7.43
C ASN A 419 35.09 -12.22 -6.55
N THR A 420 36.28 -12.78 -6.85
CA THR A 420 37.54 -12.54 -6.10
C THR A 420 38.17 -11.17 -6.39
N LYS A 421 37.65 -10.43 -7.38
CA LYS A 421 38.18 -9.11 -7.73
C LYS A 421 37.72 -7.99 -6.80
N ILE A 422 36.61 -8.24 -6.05
CA ILE A 422 36.02 -7.26 -5.13
C ILE A 422 36.83 -7.25 -3.82
N LYS A 423 37.43 -6.10 -3.50
CA LYS A 423 38.23 -5.91 -2.29
C LYS A 423 37.36 -5.45 -1.11
N SER A 424 37.78 -5.76 0.09
CA SER A 424 37.03 -5.49 1.33
C SER A 424 36.75 -4.00 1.64
N ASN A 425 37.41 -3.07 0.95
CA ASN A 425 37.25 -1.63 1.14
C ASN A 425 36.42 -0.96 0.03
N ASP A 426 35.94 -1.71 -0.95
CA ASP A 426 35.18 -1.18 -2.06
C ASP A 426 33.67 -1.06 -1.69
N SER A 427 32.99 -0.05 -2.23
CA SER A 427 31.53 0.06 -2.13
C SER A 427 30.82 -1.19 -2.68
N GLU A 428 31.39 -1.82 -3.70
CA GLU A 428 30.94 -3.09 -4.27
C GLU A 428 31.00 -4.26 -3.27
N TYR A 429 31.97 -4.23 -2.34
CA TYR A 429 32.03 -5.23 -1.27
C TYR A 429 30.84 -5.10 -0.32
N ILE A 430 30.49 -3.88 0.07
CA ILE A 430 29.34 -3.61 0.95
C ILE A 430 28.03 -4.09 0.28
N LEU A 431 27.85 -3.76 -0.99
CA LEU A 431 26.68 -4.20 -1.76
C LEU A 431 26.63 -5.73 -1.89
N SER A 432 27.76 -6.38 -2.14
CA SER A 432 27.89 -7.84 -2.16
C SER A 432 27.47 -8.49 -0.83
N GLN A 433 27.90 -7.91 0.31
CA GLN A 433 27.54 -8.40 1.64
C GLN A 433 26.03 -8.23 1.92
N ARG A 434 25.45 -7.09 1.56
CA ARG A 434 24.00 -6.85 1.69
C ARG A 434 23.19 -7.86 0.88
N LEU A 435 23.54 -8.03 -0.40
CA LEU A 435 22.90 -9.01 -1.28
C LEU A 435 23.06 -10.44 -0.75
N SER A 436 24.26 -10.81 -0.27
CA SER A 436 24.52 -12.14 0.27
C SER A 436 23.66 -12.41 1.51
N GLU A 437 23.53 -11.45 2.42
CA GLU A 437 22.69 -11.63 3.60
C GLU A 437 21.20 -11.67 3.26
N LEU A 438 20.74 -10.79 2.36
CA LEU A 438 19.35 -10.74 1.92
C LEU A 438 18.90 -12.01 1.19
N LEU A 439 19.74 -12.50 0.26
CA LEU A 439 19.36 -13.60 -0.65
C LEU A 439 19.74 -14.99 -0.14
N ARG A 440 20.78 -15.11 0.68
CA ARG A 440 21.33 -16.38 1.16
C ARG A 440 21.22 -16.55 2.67
N ASN A 441 20.69 -15.56 3.37
CA ASN A 441 20.63 -15.53 4.83
C ASN A 441 22.02 -15.75 5.50
N THR A 442 23.09 -15.30 4.82
CA THR A 442 24.44 -15.30 5.40
C THR A 442 24.53 -14.20 6.43
N LYS A 443 25.16 -14.49 7.57
CA LYS A 443 25.29 -13.51 8.63
C LYS A 443 26.51 -12.61 8.39
N CYS A 444 26.36 -11.57 7.59
CA CYS A 444 27.42 -10.61 7.26
C CYS A 444 27.55 -9.50 8.30
N TYR A 445 26.46 -9.18 9.01
CA TYR A 445 26.42 -8.11 10.01
C TYR A 445 26.15 -8.66 11.40
N TYR A 446 26.83 -8.09 12.41
CA TYR A 446 26.72 -8.49 13.79
C TYR A 446 25.96 -7.44 14.60
N SER A 447 25.16 -7.87 15.58
CA SER A 447 24.47 -6.97 16.48
C SER A 447 25.47 -6.23 17.38
N LEU A 448 25.41 -4.90 17.40
CA LEU A 448 26.14 -4.05 18.33
C LEU A 448 25.63 -4.22 19.76
N ILE A 449 24.31 -4.31 19.90
CA ILE A 449 23.62 -4.40 21.18
C ILE A 449 23.24 -5.86 21.39
N LYS A 450 23.92 -6.54 22.30
CA LYS A 450 23.63 -7.94 22.67
C LYS A 450 23.06 -8.05 24.09
N ARG A 451 23.25 -7.04 24.92
CA ARG A 451 22.80 -7.02 26.32
C ARG A 451 22.24 -5.65 26.66
N SER A 452 21.35 -5.60 27.65
CA SER A 452 20.77 -4.33 28.14
C SER A 452 21.82 -3.31 28.57
N GLU A 453 22.97 -3.76 29.06
CA GLU A 453 24.11 -2.90 29.40
C GLU A 453 24.67 -2.15 28.18
N ASN A 454 24.78 -2.83 27.03
CA ASN A 454 25.24 -2.19 25.80
C ASN A 454 24.25 -1.10 25.33
N PHE A 455 22.94 -1.40 25.42
CA PHE A 455 21.89 -0.42 25.13
C PHE A 455 22.00 0.80 26.04
N LYS A 456 22.14 0.58 27.35
CA LYS A 456 22.25 1.68 28.33
C LYS A 456 23.46 2.58 28.08
N ILE A 457 24.61 2.00 27.71
CA ILE A 457 25.83 2.77 27.38
C ILE A 457 25.59 3.64 26.13
N ILE A 458 24.90 3.11 25.12
CA ILE A 458 24.60 3.85 23.89
C ILE A 458 23.53 4.92 24.20
N ASP A 459 22.45 4.58 24.90
CA ASP A 459 21.37 5.48 25.27
C ASP A 459 21.87 6.64 26.14
N ASP A 460 22.68 6.35 27.15
CA ASP A 460 23.31 7.37 28.01
C ASP A 460 24.26 8.29 27.21
N SER A 461 24.96 7.72 26.21
CA SER A 461 25.84 8.48 25.33
C SER A 461 25.04 9.36 24.38
N VAL A 462 23.95 8.85 23.78
CA VAL A 462 23.04 9.59 22.90
C VAL A 462 22.35 10.72 23.66
N LYS A 463 21.78 10.43 24.84
CA LYS A 463 21.12 11.45 25.68
C LYS A 463 22.06 12.58 26.13
N LYS A 464 23.30 12.22 26.48
CA LYS A 464 24.31 13.21 26.84
C LYS A 464 24.75 14.10 25.69
N THR A 465 24.57 13.60 24.47
CA THR A 465 25.03 14.19 23.22
C THR A 465 23.95 15.03 22.55
N LEU A 466 22.67 14.61 22.61
CA LEU A 466 21.52 15.35 22.07
C LEU A 466 21.25 16.67 22.84
N SER A 467 21.77 16.83 24.06
CA SER A 467 21.71 18.10 24.78
C SER A 467 22.59 19.20 24.15
N ASP A 468 23.54 18.87 23.26
CA ASP A 468 24.60 19.78 22.83
C ASP A 468 24.81 19.99 21.32
N SER A 469 23.80 19.81 20.44
CA SER A 469 23.82 20.22 19.03
C SER A 469 24.12 19.18 17.90
N ARG A 470 23.79 19.53 16.63
CA ARG A 470 23.89 18.69 15.43
C ARG A 470 25.29 18.16 15.09
N GLU A 471 26.35 18.80 15.55
CA GLU A 471 27.75 18.34 15.37
C GLU A 471 28.02 16.97 16.00
N THR A 472 27.17 16.53 16.89
CA THR A 472 27.34 15.42 17.79
C THR A 472 27.01 14.05 17.19
N ILE A 473 26.19 13.97 16.11
CA ILE A 473 25.90 12.69 15.44
C ILE A 473 27.15 12.18 14.71
N GLU A 474 27.90 13.05 14.05
CA GLU A 474 29.14 12.66 13.39
C GLU A 474 30.23 12.26 14.39
N GLN A 475 30.33 12.94 15.51
CA GLN A 475 31.24 12.60 16.62
C GLN A 475 30.84 11.27 17.28
N LEU A 476 29.55 11.00 17.42
CA LEU A 476 29.02 9.73 17.93
C LEU A 476 29.35 8.57 16.97
N VAL A 477 29.18 8.78 15.67
CA VAL A 477 29.57 7.83 14.61
C VAL A 477 31.06 7.53 14.68
N THR A 478 31.88 8.55 14.83
CA THR A 478 33.34 8.42 14.96
C THR A 478 33.70 7.62 16.21
N LYS A 479 33.06 7.92 17.34
CA LYS A 479 33.32 7.26 18.61
C LYS A 479 32.86 5.80 18.65
N ILE A 480 31.74 5.47 18.01
CA ILE A 480 31.27 4.10 17.86
C ILE A 480 32.20 3.32 16.90
N ASN A 481 32.69 3.97 15.83
CA ASN A 481 33.70 3.39 14.95
C ASN A 481 35.02 3.10 15.68
N GLU A 482 35.48 4.00 16.53
CA GLU A 482 36.66 3.79 17.39
C GLU A 482 36.46 2.65 18.39
N MET A 483 35.24 2.51 18.97
CA MET A 483 34.91 1.40 19.86
C MET A 483 34.82 0.07 19.11
N SER A 484 34.31 0.07 17.88
CA SER A 484 34.24 -1.10 16.99
C SER A 484 35.65 -1.57 16.56
N ASN A 485 36.60 -0.66 16.42
CA ASN A 485 37.99 -0.95 16.06
C ASN A 485 38.85 -1.43 17.25
N LYS A 486 38.40 -1.21 18.49
CA LYS A 486 39.02 -1.78 19.69
C LYS A 486 38.51 -3.21 19.94
N LYS A 487 38.98 -4.17 19.14
CA LYS A 487 38.58 -5.59 19.22
C LYS A 487 39.19 -6.33 20.40
N PRO A 488 38.47 -7.32 20.97
CA PRO A 488 39.10 -8.48 21.58
C PRO A 488 39.74 -9.36 20.50
N LYS A 489 40.85 -9.99 20.82
CA LYS A 489 41.82 -10.65 19.93
C LYS A 489 41.36 -11.92 19.19
N GLU A 490 40.10 -12.14 18.87
CA GLU A 490 39.66 -13.29 18.09
C GLU A 490 38.72 -12.86 16.96
N THR A 491 39.25 -12.77 15.76
CA THR A 491 38.54 -12.52 14.53
C THR A 491 38.09 -13.83 13.89
N PRO A 492 36.79 -13.99 13.54
CA PRO A 492 36.39 -14.88 12.48
C PRO A 492 36.85 -14.30 11.11
N PRO A 493 37.15 -15.13 10.11
CA PRO A 493 37.62 -14.65 8.82
C PRO A 493 36.50 -13.88 8.10
N GLY A 494 36.77 -12.62 7.82
CA GLY A 494 35.87 -11.70 7.13
C GLY A 494 35.53 -10.47 7.98
N GLY A 495 36.34 -9.42 7.87
CA GLY A 495 36.10 -8.15 8.57
C GLY A 495 34.83 -7.46 8.08
N ALA A 496 33.75 -7.55 8.84
CA ALA A 496 32.55 -6.76 8.58
C ALA A 496 32.74 -5.33 9.11
N THR A 497 32.79 -4.36 8.22
CA THR A 497 32.63 -2.95 8.57
C THR A 497 31.15 -2.66 8.81
N LEU A 498 30.85 -2.10 9.96
CA LEU A 498 29.48 -1.69 10.32
C LEU A 498 29.16 -0.36 9.63
N ASP A 499 28.04 -0.29 8.92
CA ASP A 499 27.50 0.99 8.43
C ASP A 499 26.66 1.62 9.57
N ILE A 500 27.36 2.32 10.45
CA ILE A 500 26.81 2.93 11.65
C ILE A 500 26.00 4.17 11.33
N LYS A 501 26.34 4.89 10.25
CA LYS A 501 25.59 6.06 9.80
C LYS A 501 24.14 5.68 9.49
N ALA A 502 23.97 4.55 8.83
CA ALA A 502 22.67 4.00 8.51
C ALA A 502 21.84 3.64 9.74
N THR A 503 22.45 3.10 10.79
CA THR A 503 21.76 2.77 12.06
C THR A 503 21.35 4.00 12.83
N LEU A 504 22.14 5.08 12.78
CA LEU A 504 21.86 6.34 13.47
C LEU A 504 20.82 7.19 12.73
N ASP A 505 20.84 7.21 11.40
CA ASP A 505 19.80 7.84 10.58
C ASP A 505 18.44 7.21 10.86
N PHE A 506 18.39 5.89 11.09
CA PHE A 506 17.18 5.17 11.49
C PHE A 506 16.67 5.56 12.88
N ILE A 507 17.57 5.74 13.87
CA ILE A 507 17.19 6.18 15.23
C ILE A 507 16.63 7.61 15.17
N ALA A 508 17.24 8.50 14.38
CA ALA A 508 16.79 9.89 14.23
C ALA A 508 15.42 10.03 13.53
N ILE A 509 15.10 9.12 12.59
CA ILE A 509 13.78 9.12 11.91
C ILE A 509 12.67 8.66 12.86
N ASN A 510 12.93 7.70 13.75
CA ASN A 510 11.93 7.19 14.68
C ASN A 510 11.63 8.09 15.89
N GLU A 511 12.44 9.09 16.17
CA GLU A 511 12.13 10.13 17.17
C GLU A 511 11.21 11.24 16.63
N GLN A 512 10.87 11.23 15.33
CA GLN A 512 9.92 12.16 14.70
C GLN A 512 8.53 11.56 14.45
N ILE A 513 8.29 10.31 14.86
CA ILE A 513 6.99 9.63 14.87
C ILE A 513 6.47 9.53 16.30
#